data_18c89b1b594c211c67379e19e1682a47
#
_entry.id   18c89b1b594c211c67379e19e1682a47
#
_cell.length_a   1.000
_cell.length_b   1.000
_cell.length_c   1.000
_cell.angle_alpha   90.00
_cell.angle_beta   90.00
_cell.angle_gamma   90.00
#
_symmetry.space_group_name_H-M   'P 1'
#
loop_
_entity.id
_entity.type
_entity.pdbx_description
1 polymer ?
#
loop_
_entity_poly.entity_id
_entity_poly.type
_entity_poly.pdbx_seq_one_letter_code
_entity_poly.pdbx_strand_id
1 'polypeptide(L)'
;MEKASQFIHAWHENFLHHNTDFLDTILHDEVVFFSPVVFKGIHGKSMTKLYLTAAGESFNMEKFAYVREVHEGLHSVLEFETFIDDIAVNGVDIIEWDETGKIINFKVMVRPFKAIEKVREKMIESLEKISN
;
A
#
# COMPACT_ATOMS: atom_id res chain seq x y z
N MET A 1 8.15 17.69 15.84
CA MET A 1 8.00 17.95 14.40
C MET A 1 7.41 16.75 13.69
N GLU A 2 6.42 16.97 12.84
CA GLU A 2 5.67 15.92 12.16
C GLU A 2 6.46 15.37 10.97
N LYS A 3 7.36 14.41 11.20
CA LYS A 3 8.19 13.86 10.13
C LYS A 3 7.38 13.09 9.09
N ALA A 4 6.36 12.35 9.53
CA ALA A 4 5.50 11.59 8.60
C ALA A 4 4.85 12.50 7.56
N SER A 5 4.42 13.71 7.96
CA SER A 5 3.78 14.65 7.05
C SER A 5 4.74 15.15 5.96
N GLN A 6 6.05 15.05 6.16
CA GLN A 6 7.05 15.38 5.17
C GLN A 6 7.34 14.18 4.26
N PHE A 7 7.49 12.99 4.85
CA PHE A 7 7.83 11.77 4.12
C PHE A 7 6.74 11.32 3.17
N ILE A 8 5.48 11.57 3.51
CA ILE A 8 4.35 11.07 2.73
C ILE A 8 4.28 11.66 1.30
N HIS A 9 4.88 12.81 1.06
CA HIS A 9 4.86 13.45 -0.26
C HIS A 9 5.46 12.55 -1.35
N ALA A 10 6.56 11.88 -1.04
CA ALA A 10 7.19 10.97 -2.00
C ALA A 10 6.27 9.78 -2.30
N TRP A 11 5.58 9.27 -1.29
CA TRP A 11 4.61 8.19 -1.47
C TRP A 11 3.48 8.61 -2.39
N HIS A 12 2.85 9.76 -2.12
CA HIS A 12 1.75 10.27 -2.95
C HIS A 12 2.16 10.39 -4.40
N GLU A 13 3.28 11.06 -4.65
CA GLU A 13 3.73 11.36 -6.00
C GLU A 13 4.03 10.09 -6.79
N ASN A 14 4.74 9.16 -6.19
CA ASN A 14 5.19 7.97 -6.92
C ASN A 14 4.13 6.88 -7.01
N PHE A 15 3.36 6.66 -5.94
CA PHE A 15 2.34 5.62 -5.95
C PHE A 15 1.22 5.94 -6.95
N LEU A 16 0.74 7.16 -6.97
CA LEU A 16 -0.34 7.58 -7.85
C LEU A 16 0.08 7.62 -9.32
N HIS A 17 1.38 7.70 -9.60
CA HIS A 17 1.91 7.69 -10.97
C HIS A 17 2.49 6.35 -11.40
N HIS A 18 2.20 5.27 -10.65
CA HIS A 18 2.64 3.90 -10.95
C HIS A 18 4.17 3.73 -11.00
N ASN A 19 4.92 4.61 -10.36
CA ASN A 19 6.37 4.49 -10.30
C ASN A 19 6.78 3.53 -9.18
N THR A 20 6.90 2.24 -9.50
CA THR A 20 7.22 1.23 -8.49
C THR A 20 8.70 1.15 -8.15
N ASP A 21 9.58 1.74 -8.97
CA ASP A 21 11.02 1.72 -8.69
C ASP A 21 11.37 2.47 -7.41
N PHE A 22 10.57 3.50 -7.05
CA PHE A 22 10.82 4.26 -5.82
C PHE A 22 10.67 3.39 -4.56
N LEU A 23 9.96 2.25 -4.66
CA LEU A 23 9.79 1.34 -3.53
C LEU A 23 11.12 0.80 -3.03
N ASP A 24 12.09 0.64 -3.93
CA ASP A 24 13.43 0.17 -3.54
C ASP A 24 14.13 1.17 -2.61
N THR A 25 13.80 2.44 -2.72
CA THR A 25 14.42 3.49 -1.88
C THR A 25 13.59 3.83 -0.65
N ILE A 26 12.26 3.73 -0.73
CA ILE A 26 11.38 4.14 0.36
C ILE A 26 11.11 3.03 1.39
N LEU A 27 11.22 1.75 0.98
CA LEU A 27 11.00 0.64 1.90
C LEU A 27 12.29 0.30 2.65
N HIS A 28 12.16 0.12 3.97
CA HIS A 28 13.26 -0.39 4.78
C HIS A 28 13.52 -1.85 4.41
N ASP A 29 14.78 -2.29 4.48
CA ASP A 29 15.14 -3.68 4.16
C ASP A 29 14.37 -4.70 5.00
N GLU A 30 14.06 -4.35 6.25
CA GLU A 30 13.36 -5.22 7.19
C GLU A 30 11.88 -4.86 7.36
N VAL A 31 11.28 -4.17 6.38
CA VAL A 31 9.88 -3.77 6.43
C VAL A 31 8.97 -4.98 6.62
N VAL A 32 7.87 -4.79 7.36
CA VAL A 32 6.82 -5.80 7.49
C VAL A 32 5.55 -5.25 6.88
N PHE A 33 4.95 -6.03 5.98
CA PHE A 33 3.72 -5.68 5.30
C PHE A 33 2.57 -6.58 5.77
N PHE A 34 1.42 -5.98 6.06
CA PHE A 34 0.20 -6.69 6.46
C PHE A 34 -0.86 -6.48 5.41
N SER A 35 -1.21 -7.54 4.68
CA SER A 35 -2.23 -7.48 3.64
C SER A 35 -3.64 -7.62 4.25
N PRO A 36 -4.68 -7.15 3.56
CA PRO A 36 -6.04 -7.33 4.05
C PRO A 36 -6.56 -8.77 3.94
N VAL A 37 -5.83 -9.64 3.26
CA VAL A 37 -6.27 -11.01 2.93
C VAL A 37 -5.64 -12.05 3.84
N VAL A 38 -4.39 -11.87 4.24
CA VAL A 38 -3.63 -12.83 5.06
C VAL A 38 -3.27 -12.18 6.39
N PHE A 39 -3.60 -12.84 7.49
CA PHE A 39 -3.34 -12.26 8.81
C PHE A 39 -1.84 -12.13 9.13
N LYS A 40 -1.05 -13.13 8.73
CA LYS A 40 0.39 -13.16 9.04
C LYS A 40 1.16 -12.07 8.26
N GLY A 41 2.07 -11.38 8.95
CA GLY A 41 2.91 -10.36 8.32
C GLY A 41 3.86 -10.94 7.28
N ILE A 42 4.13 -10.16 6.25
CA ILE A 42 5.06 -10.51 5.16
C ILE A 42 6.33 -9.70 5.39
N HIS A 43 7.46 -10.39 5.55
CA HIS A 43 8.71 -9.77 5.96
C HIS A 43 9.65 -9.49 4.79
N GLY A 44 10.26 -8.31 4.81
CA GLY A 44 11.33 -7.93 3.90
C GLY A 44 10.88 -7.06 2.73
N LYS A 45 11.84 -6.30 2.21
CA LYS A 45 11.62 -5.33 1.13
C LYS A 45 11.16 -6.02 -0.16
N SER A 46 11.79 -7.12 -0.56
CA SER A 46 11.49 -7.77 -1.83
C SER A 46 10.05 -8.23 -1.92
N MET A 47 9.57 -8.93 -0.89
CA MET A 47 8.19 -9.42 -0.86
C MET A 47 7.20 -8.27 -0.70
N THR A 48 7.52 -7.27 0.11
CA THR A 48 6.65 -6.10 0.28
C THR A 48 6.50 -5.35 -1.02
N LYS A 49 7.60 -5.13 -1.75
CA LYS A 49 7.56 -4.48 -3.06
C LYS A 49 6.66 -5.24 -4.03
N LEU A 50 6.77 -6.57 -4.03
CA LEU A 50 5.95 -7.43 -4.89
C LEU A 50 4.46 -7.23 -4.61
N TYR A 51 4.06 -7.26 -3.33
CA TYR A 51 2.67 -7.09 -2.94
C TYR A 51 2.14 -5.68 -3.23
N LEU A 52 2.92 -4.65 -2.97
CA LEU A 52 2.51 -3.27 -3.26
C LEU A 52 2.38 -3.02 -4.76
N THR A 53 3.27 -3.60 -5.56
CA THR A 53 3.18 -3.52 -7.02
C THR A 53 1.91 -4.20 -7.52
N ALA A 54 1.62 -5.39 -6.99
CA ALA A 54 0.40 -6.12 -7.36
C ALA A 54 -0.86 -5.33 -6.97
N ALA A 55 -0.85 -4.68 -5.81
CA ALA A 55 -1.98 -3.84 -5.37
C ALA A 55 -2.20 -2.68 -6.34
N GLY A 56 -1.13 -2.01 -6.75
CA GLY A 56 -1.22 -0.90 -7.70
C GLY A 56 -1.76 -1.33 -9.06
N GLU A 57 -1.46 -2.55 -9.49
CA GLU A 57 -2.00 -3.10 -10.73
C GLU A 57 -3.46 -3.51 -10.60
N SER A 58 -3.89 -3.87 -9.38
CA SER A 58 -5.24 -4.38 -9.13
C SER A 58 -6.28 -3.27 -8.99
N PHE A 59 -5.91 -2.16 -8.36
CA PHE A 59 -6.82 -1.03 -8.14
C PHE A 59 -6.93 -0.16 -9.39
N ASN A 60 -8.12 0.42 -9.60
CA ASN A 60 -8.31 1.43 -10.64
C ASN A 60 -7.65 2.72 -10.18
N MET A 61 -6.44 2.99 -10.67
CA MET A 61 -5.66 4.13 -10.21
C MET A 61 -6.16 5.47 -10.75
N GLU A 62 -6.94 5.46 -11.85
CA GLU A 62 -7.58 6.69 -12.33
C GLU A 62 -8.64 7.19 -11.37
N LYS A 63 -9.30 6.26 -10.66
CA LYS A 63 -10.35 6.57 -9.69
C LYS A 63 -9.86 6.51 -8.25
N PHE A 64 -8.60 6.20 -8.05
CA PHE A 64 -8.00 6.12 -6.71
C PHE A 64 -7.86 7.51 -6.12
N ALA A 65 -8.33 7.68 -4.87
CA ALA A 65 -8.18 8.94 -4.16
C ALA A 65 -7.99 8.68 -2.67
N TYR A 66 -7.06 9.41 -2.06
CA TYR A 66 -6.96 9.48 -0.63
C TYR A 66 -7.98 10.52 -0.13
N VAL A 67 -8.92 10.09 0.71
CA VAL A 67 -10.04 10.94 1.15
C VAL A 67 -9.86 11.46 2.57
N ARG A 68 -8.92 10.88 3.32
CA ARG A 68 -8.61 11.34 4.68
C ARG A 68 -7.19 10.91 5.03
N GLU A 69 -6.42 11.81 5.62
CA GLU A 69 -5.06 11.50 6.06
C GLU A 69 -4.80 12.10 7.43
N VAL A 70 -4.12 11.33 8.27
CA VAL A 70 -3.66 11.79 9.58
C VAL A 70 -2.18 11.40 9.69
N HIS A 71 -1.34 12.37 10.04
CA HIS A 71 0.09 12.17 10.22
C HIS A 71 0.50 12.71 11.59
N GLU A 72 1.11 11.86 12.39
CA GLU A 72 1.62 12.27 13.69
C GLU A 72 2.93 11.56 13.98
N GLY A 73 3.98 12.31 14.27
CA GLY A 73 5.31 11.76 14.53
C GLY A 73 5.81 10.99 13.32
N LEU A 74 6.02 9.70 13.51
CA LEU A 74 6.48 8.78 12.45
C LEU A 74 5.35 7.87 11.95
N HIS A 75 4.08 8.28 12.14
CA HIS A 75 2.93 7.46 11.76
C HIS A 75 2.04 8.20 10.76
N SER A 76 1.57 7.47 9.76
CA SER A 76 0.62 7.96 8.76
C SER A 76 -0.57 7.03 8.67
N VAL A 77 -1.78 7.61 8.61
CA VAL A 77 -3.01 6.86 8.37
C VAL A 77 -3.70 7.52 7.19
N LEU A 78 -3.89 6.75 6.11
CA LEU A 78 -4.43 7.28 4.86
C LEU A 78 -5.64 6.44 4.43
N GLU A 79 -6.81 7.05 4.47
CA GLU A 79 -8.02 6.39 3.98
C GLU A 79 -8.13 6.64 2.48
N PHE A 80 -8.41 5.58 1.71
CA PHE A 80 -8.56 5.70 0.27
C PHE A 80 -9.88 5.11 -0.23
N GLU A 81 -10.28 5.55 -1.41
CA GLU A 81 -11.42 5.00 -2.14
C GLU A 81 -10.97 4.73 -3.58
N THR A 82 -11.45 3.64 -4.14
CA THR A 82 -11.17 3.26 -5.51
C THR A 82 -12.17 2.19 -5.97
N PHE A 83 -11.86 1.52 -7.07
CA PHE A 83 -12.64 0.40 -7.61
C PHE A 83 -11.69 -0.72 -8.01
N ILE A 84 -12.19 -1.95 -7.93
CA ILE A 84 -11.60 -3.10 -8.60
C ILE A 84 -12.71 -3.62 -9.52
N ASP A 85 -12.49 -3.53 -10.83
CA ASP A 85 -13.56 -3.74 -11.81
C ASP A 85 -14.71 -2.77 -11.46
N ASP A 86 -15.91 -3.24 -11.20
CA ASP A 86 -17.03 -2.39 -10.82
C ASP A 86 -17.35 -2.42 -9.32
N ILE A 87 -16.49 -3.06 -8.53
CA ILE A 87 -16.68 -3.17 -7.08
C ILE A 87 -16.02 -1.96 -6.38
N ALA A 88 -16.82 -1.19 -5.65
CA ALA A 88 -16.31 -0.06 -4.88
C ALA A 88 -15.47 -0.56 -3.70
N VAL A 89 -14.33 0.09 -3.48
CA VAL A 89 -13.36 -0.29 -2.45
C VAL A 89 -13.08 0.92 -1.57
N ASN A 90 -13.17 0.71 -0.25
CA ASN A 90 -12.73 1.69 0.73
C ASN A 90 -11.70 1.02 1.63
N GLY A 91 -10.55 1.63 1.80
CA GLY A 91 -9.51 1.03 2.61
C GLY A 91 -8.72 2.06 3.38
N VAL A 92 -7.77 1.56 4.16
CA VAL A 92 -6.86 2.40 4.93
C VAL A 92 -5.47 1.81 4.89
N ASP A 93 -4.47 2.67 4.64
CA ASP A 93 -3.07 2.36 4.77
C ASP A 93 -2.59 2.92 6.10
N ILE A 94 -1.97 2.08 6.92
CA ILE A 94 -1.37 2.49 8.19
C ILE A 94 0.13 2.28 8.04
N ILE A 95 0.89 3.37 8.03
CA ILE A 95 2.32 3.37 7.74
C ILE A 95 3.11 3.85 8.96
N GLU A 96 4.17 3.12 9.28
CA GLU A 96 5.15 3.58 10.24
C GLU A 96 6.47 3.84 9.52
N TRP A 97 7.04 5.02 9.74
CA TRP A 97 8.29 5.46 9.12
C TRP A 97 9.44 5.36 10.12
N ASP A 98 10.67 5.18 9.64
CA ASP A 98 11.83 5.38 10.48
C ASP A 98 12.29 6.84 10.40
N GLU A 99 13.29 7.19 11.17
CA GLU A 99 13.79 8.57 11.25
C GLU A 99 14.37 9.08 9.93
N THR A 100 14.73 8.16 9.02
CA THR A 100 15.36 8.52 7.74
C THR A 100 14.36 8.63 6.60
N GLY A 101 13.07 8.34 6.85
CA GLY A 101 12.04 8.42 5.84
C GLY A 101 11.78 7.11 5.11
N LYS A 102 12.24 5.99 5.67
CA LYS A 102 11.93 4.68 5.12
C LYS A 102 10.74 4.06 5.86
N ILE A 103 9.92 3.31 5.12
CA ILE A 103 8.75 2.63 5.69
C ILE A 103 9.21 1.34 6.36
N ILE A 104 8.92 1.20 7.65
CA ILE A 104 9.27 -0.02 8.42
C ILE A 104 8.06 -0.91 8.68
N ASN A 105 6.85 -0.37 8.57
CA ASN A 105 5.62 -1.14 8.76
C ASN A 105 4.53 -0.56 7.87
N PHE A 106 3.84 -1.43 7.14
CA PHE A 106 2.79 -1.02 6.21
C PHE A 106 1.64 -2.01 6.33
N LYS A 107 0.49 -1.52 6.80
CA LYS A 107 -0.70 -2.35 6.99
C LYS A 107 -1.85 -1.80 6.16
N VAL A 108 -2.55 -2.69 5.46
CA VAL A 108 -3.71 -2.32 4.63
C VAL A 108 -4.94 -3.04 5.13
N MET A 109 -6.03 -2.29 5.35
CA MET A 109 -7.34 -2.84 5.66
C MET A 109 -8.32 -2.39 4.61
N VAL A 110 -9.27 -3.23 4.23
CA VAL A 110 -10.18 -2.99 3.12
C VAL A 110 -11.60 -3.41 3.48
N ARG A 111 -12.57 -2.63 3.03
CA ARG A 111 -13.99 -2.97 3.10
C ARG A 111 -14.64 -2.72 1.74
N PRO A 112 -15.81 -3.28 1.40
CA PRO A 112 -16.54 -4.33 2.11
C PRO A 112 -15.99 -5.74 1.80
N PHE A 113 -16.66 -6.78 2.25
CA PHE A 113 -16.24 -8.17 2.03
C PHE A 113 -15.99 -8.49 0.55
N LYS A 114 -16.88 -8.06 -0.33
CA LYS A 114 -16.71 -8.28 -1.78
C LYS A 114 -15.41 -7.66 -2.31
N ALA A 115 -15.01 -6.52 -1.77
CA ALA A 115 -13.75 -5.88 -2.16
C ALA A 115 -12.57 -6.73 -1.73
N ILE A 116 -12.63 -7.34 -0.53
CA ILE A 116 -11.56 -8.23 -0.05
C ILE A 116 -11.44 -9.45 -0.95
N GLU A 117 -12.56 -10.04 -1.37
CA GLU A 117 -12.54 -11.16 -2.31
C GLU A 117 -11.88 -10.78 -3.63
N LYS A 118 -12.21 -9.61 -4.18
CA LYS A 118 -11.63 -9.11 -5.42
C LYS A 118 -10.14 -8.81 -5.26
N VAL A 119 -9.75 -8.22 -4.14
CA VAL A 119 -8.33 -7.98 -3.83
C VAL A 119 -7.57 -9.30 -3.87
N ARG A 120 -8.11 -10.34 -3.22
CA ARG A 120 -7.47 -11.65 -3.20
C ARG A 120 -7.30 -12.22 -4.61
N GLU A 121 -8.37 -12.20 -5.41
CA GLU A 121 -8.34 -12.71 -6.78
C GLU A 121 -7.30 -12.00 -7.64
N LYS A 122 -7.32 -10.66 -7.61
CA LYS A 122 -6.40 -9.85 -8.42
C LYS A 122 -4.96 -9.97 -7.96
N MET A 123 -4.74 -10.07 -6.65
CA MET A 123 -3.40 -10.24 -6.10
C MET A 123 -2.81 -11.58 -6.52
N ILE A 124 -3.60 -12.65 -6.48
CA ILE A 124 -3.17 -13.97 -6.94
C ILE A 124 -2.77 -13.91 -8.42
N GLU A 125 -3.61 -13.31 -9.26
CA GLU A 125 -3.33 -13.16 -10.70
C GLU A 125 -2.03 -12.38 -10.93
N SER A 126 -1.87 -11.25 -10.25
CA SER A 126 -0.67 -10.41 -10.40
C SER A 126 0.58 -11.12 -9.92
N LEU A 127 0.51 -11.82 -8.79
CA LEU A 127 1.65 -12.56 -8.27
C LEU A 127 2.06 -13.71 -9.20
N GLU A 128 1.10 -14.38 -9.81
CA GLU A 128 1.39 -15.44 -10.80
C GLU A 128 2.09 -14.88 -12.02
N LYS A 129 1.65 -13.71 -12.53
CA LYS A 129 2.31 -13.04 -13.66
C LYS A 129 3.74 -12.66 -13.34
N ILE A 130 3.98 -12.11 -12.16
CA ILE A 130 5.29 -11.65 -11.73
C ILE A 130 6.23 -12.83 -11.49
N SER A 131 5.68 -13.95 -10.99
CA SER A 131 6.47 -15.16 -10.68
C SER A 131 6.88 -15.95 -11.92
N ASN A 132 6.16 -15.74 -13.01
CA ASN A 132 6.46 -16.42 -14.28
C ASN A 132 7.35 -15.51 -15.12
#